data_12090ca276181de00cd565e947d3d5a4
#
_entry.id   12090ca276181de00cd565e947d3d5a4
#
_cell.length_a   1.000
_cell.length_b   1.000
_cell.length_c   1.000
_cell.angle_alpha   90.00
_cell.angle_beta   90.00
_cell.angle_gamma   90.00
#
_symmetry.space_group_name_H-M   'P 1'
#
loop_
_entity.id
_entity.type
_entity.pdbx_description
1 polymer ?
#
loop_
_entity_poly.entity_id
_entity_poly.type
_entity_poly.pdbx_seq_one_letter_code
_entity_poly.pdbx_strand_id
1 'polypeptide(L)'
;IACRDGAQTPLNEHGFGLKHALASCDSGPTQEWVIRTRTKKDAQKNRYREVTAPYSMGTSENDKPMKVRFYSGTGGLPHRTGTAISVRCPMVKFRTVKPDRKAASSDFHSLVRYVIEELRYVYAGVLADTGITMEVVEISDGVEKHHVMTPLLPAWEDGTVTDYGDVPCDLGGGPLTIRCKYGNILPTKANAVYYKCNMSSSGVELRINGRAIEHGLFDRVWGEAVHPSQNRFLVQVDLIADNSAALPATKNTKTSFCEADPRLKNLLSWIASYVPAPAKDVDTLEARYIRELTAKRESDPNALRVSREEPVFQKIGLKAKVDLFVGFVNGVTIYEAKSGRTKALDLYQLRMYVDGCALDNKPVDEAVLIAKSHPAEVRELRDILNSLTAPDGRPYNFRLATWDEEGIVVQQSA
;
A
#
# COMPACT_ATOMS: atom_id res chain seq x y z
N ILE A 1 5.57 34.10 -9.24
CA ILE A 1 4.52 33.22 -9.76
C ILE A 1 3.61 32.75 -8.60
N ALA A 2 3.32 33.64 -7.66
CA ALA A 2 2.18 33.46 -6.78
C ALA A 2 1.01 34.13 -7.52
N CYS A 3 0.03 33.35 -7.98
CA CYS A 3 -1.25 33.94 -8.40
C CYS A 3 -1.90 34.51 -7.15
N ARG A 4 -1.74 35.82 -6.92
CA ARG A 4 -2.50 36.53 -5.90
C ARG A 4 -3.93 36.85 -6.37
N ASP A 5 -4.18 36.83 -7.68
CA ASP A 5 -5.46 37.26 -8.28
C ASP A 5 -6.16 36.16 -9.09
N GLY A 6 -5.71 34.94 -9.04
CA GLY A 6 -6.41 33.79 -9.61
C GLY A 6 -7.33 33.15 -8.58
N ALA A 7 -8.47 32.67 -8.98
CA ALA A 7 -9.32 31.83 -8.15
C ALA A 7 -8.46 30.74 -7.50
N GLN A 8 -8.45 30.69 -6.18
CA GLN A 8 -7.79 29.63 -5.44
C GLN A 8 -8.49 28.33 -5.84
N THR A 9 -7.79 27.48 -6.60
CA THR A 9 -8.29 26.14 -6.85
C THR A 9 -8.02 25.28 -5.63
N PRO A 10 -8.85 24.27 -5.32
CA PRO A 10 -8.69 23.39 -4.16
C PRO A 10 -7.30 22.77 -4.01
N LEU A 11 -6.53 22.70 -5.10
CA LEU A 11 -5.17 22.13 -5.12
C LEU A 11 -4.05 23.18 -5.15
N ASN A 12 -4.36 24.50 -5.17
CA ASN A 12 -3.39 25.58 -5.25
C ASN A 12 -3.46 26.52 -4.03
N GLU A 13 -3.57 25.98 -2.83
CA GLU A 13 -3.72 26.77 -1.60
C GLU A 13 -2.54 27.69 -1.29
N HIS A 14 -1.31 27.30 -1.68
CA HIS A 14 -0.09 27.97 -1.21
C HIS A 14 0.78 28.56 -2.31
N GLY A 15 0.55 28.20 -3.58
CA GLY A 15 1.36 28.69 -4.72
C GLY A 15 2.86 28.33 -4.68
N PHE A 16 3.28 27.45 -3.77
CA PHE A 16 4.70 27.12 -3.56
C PHE A 16 5.18 25.88 -4.34
N GLY A 17 4.30 25.05 -4.87
CA GLY A 17 4.65 23.75 -5.45
C GLY A 17 5.73 23.83 -6.52
N LEU A 18 5.60 24.73 -7.50
CA LEU A 18 6.60 24.92 -8.53
C LEU A 18 7.93 25.44 -7.97
N LYS A 19 7.90 26.37 -7.02
CA LYS A 19 9.10 26.91 -6.39
C LYS A 19 9.87 25.84 -5.63
N HIS A 20 9.17 24.98 -4.87
CA HIS A 20 9.77 23.85 -4.18
C HIS A 20 10.34 22.82 -5.16
N ALA A 21 9.64 22.50 -6.25
CA ALA A 21 10.13 21.59 -7.27
C ALA A 21 11.42 22.10 -7.91
N LEU A 22 11.46 23.36 -8.33
CA LEU A 22 12.65 23.97 -8.91
C LEU A 22 13.82 23.99 -7.91
N ALA A 23 13.59 24.42 -6.68
CA ALA A 23 14.63 24.45 -5.65
C ALA A 23 15.12 23.05 -5.25
N SER A 24 14.24 22.04 -5.27
CA SER A 24 14.59 20.66 -4.93
C SER A 24 15.39 19.97 -6.04
N CYS A 25 15.05 20.22 -7.30
CA CYS A 25 15.75 19.61 -8.44
C CYS A 25 17.12 20.26 -8.67
N ASP A 26 17.21 21.58 -8.50
CA ASP A 26 18.42 22.35 -8.75
C ASP A 26 18.80 23.20 -7.53
N SER A 27 19.49 22.56 -6.60
CA SER A 27 19.96 23.18 -5.35
C SER A 27 21.39 23.74 -5.41
N GLY A 28 22.01 23.69 -6.58
CA GLY A 28 23.38 24.17 -6.77
C GLY A 28 23.49 25.71 -6.90
N PRO A 29 24.72 26.26 -6.82
CA PRO A 29 24.96 27.69 -7.02
C PRO A 29 24.67 28.17 -8.46
N THR A 30 24.63 27.22 -9.41
CA THR A 30 24.29 27.45 -10.82
C THR A 30 22.98 26.78 -11.13
N GLN A 31 21.89 27.39 -10.68
CA GLN A 31 20.54 26.87 -11.00
C GLN A 31 20.33 26.91 -12.53
N GLU A 32 19.89 25.77 -13.08
CA GLU A 32 19.65 25.64 -14.53
C GLU A 32 18.19 25.26 -14.78
N TRP A 33 17.28 26.21 -14.66
CA TRP A 33 15.88 26.01 -15.04
C TRP A 33 15.38 27.20 -15.89
N VAL A 34 14.44 26.88 -16.76
CA VAL A 34 13.80 27.85 -17.66
C VAL A 34 12.30 27.59 -17.70
N ILE A 35 11.50 28.63 -17.54
CA ILE A 35 10.06 28.61 -17.73
C ILE A 35 9.73 29.44 -18.94
N ARG A 36 9.09 28.84 -19.95
CA ARG A 36 8.55 29.52 -21.12
C ARG A 36 7.03 29.39 -21.10
N THR A 37 6.35 30.52 -21.32
CA THR A 37 4.87 30.49 -21.38
C THR A 37 4.40 31.39 -22.52
N ARG A 38 3.32 30.98 -23.17
CA ARG A 38 2.69 31.68 -24.27
C ARG A 38 1.19 31.71 -24.06
N THR A 39 0.68 32.88 -23.76
CA THR A 39 -0.79 33.11 -23.63
C THR A 39 -1.43 33.35 -25.01
N LYS A 40 -2.77 33.33 -25.08
CA LYS A 40 -3.49 33.71 -26.30
C LYS A 40 -3.08 35.08 -26.81
N LYS A 41 -2.90 36.09 -25.93
CA LYS A 41 -2.42 37.42 -26.24
C LYS A 41 -0.98 37.43 -26.76
N ASP A 42 -0.12 36.58 -26.24
CA ASP A 42 1.28 36.49 -26.71
C ASP A 42 1.31 35.77 -28.07
N ALA A 43 0.45 34.79 -28.31
CA ALA A 43 0.31 34.11 -29.60
C ALA A 43 -0.10 35.10 -30.73
N GLN A 44 -1.06 35.99 -30.44
CA GLN A 44 -1.46 37.06 -31.37
C GLN A 44 -0.32 38.00 -31.75
N LYS A 45 0.61 38.21 -30.83
CA LYS A 45 1.79 39.08 -31.01
C LYS A 45 3.05 38.33 -31.46
N ASN A 46 2.89 37.04 -31.83
CA ASN A 46 3.97 36.13 -32.19
C ASN A 46 5.18 36.21 -31.24
N ARG A 47 4.91 36.12 -29.94
CA ARG A 47 5.95 36.17 -28.90
C ARG A 47 5.67 35.16 -27.81
N TYR A 48 6.66 34.87 -26.97
CA TYR A 48 6.54 34.14 -25.72
C TYR A 48 7.21 34.88 -24.58
N ARG A 49 6.92 34.50 -23.39
CA ARG A 49 7.54 35.00 -22.14
C ARG A 49 8.49 33.95 -21.62
N GLU A 50 9.65 34.38 -21.14
CA GLU A 50 10.64 33.50 -20.54
C GLU A 50 11.09 34.06 -19.19
N VAL A 51 11.26 33.13 -18.23
CA VAL A 51 11.87 33.35 -16.93
C VAL A 51 12.95 32.31 -16.74
N THR A 52 14.14 32.71 -16.37
CA THR A 52 15.29 31.83 -16.16
C THR A 52 15.80 31.90 -14.73
N ALA A 53 16.52 30.87 -14.30
CA ALA A 53 17.31 30.88 -13.08
C ALA A 53 18.40 32.01 -13.11
N PRO A 54 18.93 32.42 -11.95
CA PRO A 54 18.55 32.00 -10.60
C PRO A 54 17.31 32.72 -10.08
N TYR A 55 16.57 32.04 -9.21
CA TYR A 55 15.52 32.65 -8.40
C TYR A 55 16.06 32.85 -6.98
N SER A 56 16.34 34.09 -6.60
CA SER A 56 16.65 34.40 -5.20
C SER A 56 15.36 34.67 -4.44
N MET A 57 15.04 33.85 -3.49
CA MET A 57 14.06 34.18 -2.48
C MET A 57 14.69 35.19 -1.53
N GLY A 58 14.36 36.45 -1.76
CA GLY A 58 14.52 37.67 -1.05
C GLY A 58 15.39 37.74 0.20
N THR A 59 16.37 38.54 0.09
CA THR A 59 16.70 39.57 1.08
C THR A 59 15.85 40.80 0.77
N SER A 60 15.60 41.67 1.76
CA SER A 60 14.76 42.86 1.65
C SER A 60 15.07 43.81 0.49
N GLU A 61 16.18 43.66 -0.17
CA GLU A 61 16.55 44.36 -1.40
C GLU A 61 16.02 43.71 -2.70
N ASN A 62 15.49 42.50 -2.63
CA ASN A 62 15.12 41.66 -3.77
C ASN A 62 13.61 41.44 -3.96
N ASP A 63 12.78 42.27 -3.39
CA ASP A 63 11.34 42.32 -3.70
C ASP A 63 11.03 42.76 -5.14
N LYS A 64 12.05 42.82 -5.98
CA LYS A 64 11.86 43.09 -7.39
C LYS A 64 11.24 41.86 -8.05
N PRO A 65 10.07 42.00 -8.69
CA PRO A 65 9.43 40.93 -9.40
C PRO A 65 10.41 40.30 -10.41
N MET A 66 10.40 39.00 -10.56
CA MET A 66 11.19 38.28 -11.53
C MET A 66 11.06 38.95 -12.90
N LYS A 67 12.20 39.27 -13.53
CA LYS A 67 12.18 39.90 -14.86
C LYS A 67 11.66 38.89 -15.88
N VAL A 68 10.43 39.09 -16.34
CA VAL A 68 9.85 38.35 -17.46
C VAL A 68 10.41 38.99 -18.74
N ARG A 69 11.13 38.21 -19.55
CA ARG A 69 11.61 38.64 -20.86
C ARG A 69 10.63 38.19 -21.93
N PHE A 70 10.50 38.99 -22.98
CA PHE A 70 9.71 38.68 -24.16
C PHE A 70 10.61 38.34 -25.31
N TYR A 71 10.33 37.27 -26.01
CA TYR A 71 11.07 36.86 -27.21
C TYR A 71 10.10 36.61 -28.36
N SER A 72 10.54 36.81 -29.58
CA SER A 72 9.78 36.53 -30.80
C SER A 72 9.66 35.02 -31.03
N GLY A 73 8.58 34.58 -31.64
CA GLY A 73 8.35 33.20 -32.04
C GLY A 73 7.58 32.37 -31.03
N THR A 74 7.74 31.04 -31.10
CA THR A 74 7.00 30.07 -30.30
C THR A 74 7.70 29.66 -28.99
N GLY A 75 8.99 29.86 -28.89
CA GLY A 75 9.80 29.44 -27.74
C GLY A 75 9.95 27.93 -27.60
N GLY A 76 9.79 27.18 -28.71
CA GLY A 76 9.82 25.72 -28.71
C GLY A 76 8.55 25.05 -28.09
N LEU A 77 7.50 25.84 -27.84
CA LEU A 77 6.24 25.32 -27.36
C LEU A 77 5.51 24.59 -28.50
N PRO A 78 5.13 23.33 -28.32
CA PRO A 78 4.50 22.51 -29.39
C PRO A 78 3.12 23.01 -29.80
N HIS A 79 2.48 23.83 -28.98
CA HIS A 79 1.14 24.38 -29.22
C HIS A 79 1.17 25.91 -29.33
N ARG A 80 0.12 26.48 -29.90
CA ARG A 80 -0.01 27.96 -30.04
C ARG A 80 0.00 28.68 -28.69
N THR A 81 -0.45 28.01 -27.63
CA THR A 81 -0.43 28.49 -26.24
C THR A 81 0.02 27.37 -25.31
N GLY A 82 0.59 27.72 -24.18
CA GLY A 82 1.02 26.72 -23.19
C GLY A 82 2.17 27.20 -22.33
N THR A 83 2.68 26.29 -21.50
CA THR A 83 3.85 26.53 -20.64
C THR A 83 4.79 25.33 -20.76
N ALA A 84 6.07 25.60 -20.95
CA ALA A 84 7.15 24.62 -20.86
C ALA A 84 8.04 24.97 -19.67
N ILE A 85 8.39 23.97 -18.90
CA ILE A 85 9.30 24.08 -17.76
C ILE A 85 10.44 23.10 -18.00
N SER A 86 11.65 23.64 -18.14
CA SER A 86 12.87 22.84 -18.22
C SER A 86 13.62 22.96 -16.90
N VAL A 87 14.02 21.84 -16.33
CA VAL A 87 14.79 21.80 -15.09
C VAL A 87 15.80 20.67 -15.15
N ARG A 88 17.03 20.94 -14.73
CA ARG A 88 18.04 19.92 -14.54
C ARG A 88 17.80 19.20 -13.22
N CYS A 89 17.61 17.88 -13.27
CA CYS A 89 17.50 17.05 -12.08
C CYS A 89 18.69 16.08 -12.00
N PRO A 90 19.59 16.24 -11.02
CA PRO A 90 20.69 15.30 -10.83
C PRO A 90 20.19 13.89 -10.59
N MET A 91 20.87 12.87 -11.13
CA MET A 91 20.49 11.47 -10.99
C MET A 91 20.32 11.03 -9.54
N VAL A 92 21.09 11.58 -8.60
CA VAL A 92 20.93 11.29 -7.17
C VAL A 92 19.56 11.72 -6.64
N LYS A 93 19.03 12.83 -7.16
CA LYS A 93 17.66 13.30 -6.85
C LYS A 93 16.62 12.49 -7.61
N PHE A 94 16.84 12.23 -8.90
CA PHE A 94 15.91 11.45 -9.71
C PHE A 94 15.69 10.04 -9.14
N ARG A 95 16.73 9.42 -8.55
CA ARG A 95 16.63 8.12 -7.89
C ARG A 95 15.66 8.10 -6.71
N THR A 96 15.32 9.23 -6.11
CA THR A 96 14.36 9.30 -4.99
C THR A 96 12.91 9.01 -5.41
N VAL A 97 12.60 8.94 -6.71
CA VAL A 97 11.29 8.51 -7.20
C VAL A 97 10.98 7.04 -6.88
N LYS A 98 12.02 6.25 -6.62
CA LYS A 98 11.90 4.85 -6.22
C LYS A 98 11.94 4.72 -4.69
N PRO A 99 10.90 4.16 -4.04
CA PRO A 99 10.76 4.17 -2.58
C PRO A 99 11.64 3.13 -1.86
N ASP A 100 12.43 2.32 -2.56
CA ASP A 100 13.21 1.24 -1.96
C ASP A 100 14.72 1.54 -1.89
N ARG A 101 15.44 0.72 -1.07
CA ARG A 101 16.89 0.84 -0.89
C ARG A 101 17.71 0.51 -2.15
N LYS A 102 17.11 -0.10 -3.17
CA LYS A 102 17.73 -0.44 -4.44
C LYS A 102 17.71 0.70 -5.45
N ALA A 103 17.15 1.86 -5.08
CA ALA A 103 17.10 3.05 -5.92
C ALA A 103 18.48 3.47 -6.45
N ALA A 104 19.54 3.31 -5.65
CA ALA A 104 20.91 3.67 -6.02
C ALA A 104 21.45 2.87 -7.22
N SER A 105 21.03 1.64 -7.40
CA SER A 105 21.46 0.75 -8.50
C SER A 105 20.48 0.67 -9.67
N SER A 106 19.37 1.42 -9.61
CA SER A 106 18.37 1.39 -10.67
C SER A 106 18.84 2.18 -11.89
N ASP A 107 18.62 1.61 -13.08
CA ASP A 107 18.83 2.28 -14.36
C ASP A 107 17.75 3.35 -14.62
N PHE A 108 18.01 4.21 -15.63
CA PHE A 108 17.11 5.31 -15.96
C PHE A 108 15.70 4.83 -16.35
N HIS A 109 15.61 3.80 -17.19
CA HIS A 109 14.31 3.26 -17.63
C HIS A 109 13.48 2.72 -16.49
N SER A 110 14.12 2.02 -15.55
CA SER A 110 13.45 1.55 -14.32
C SER A 110 12.90 2.71 -13.50
N LEU A 111 13.65 3.81 -13.37
CA LEU A 111 13.18 5.00 -12.65
C LEU A 111 12.01 5.67 -13.37
N VAL A 112 12.06 5.78 -14.70
CA VAL A 112 10.95 6.35 -15.50
C VAL A 112 9.65 5.54 -15.30
N ARG A 113 9.72 4.23 -15.18
CA ARG A 113 8.54 3.39 -14.86
C ARG A 113 7.87 3.78 -13.56
N TYR A 114 8.63 4.12 -12.52
CA TYR A 114 8.06 4.61 -11.25
C TYR A 114 7.38 5.97 -11.41
N VAL A 115 7.99 6.89 -12.18
CA VAL A 115 7.37 8.19 -12.50
C VAL A 115 6.05 7.99 -13.24
N ILE A 116 6.02 7.11 -14.22
CA ILE A 116 4.82 6.78 -14.99
C ILE A 116 3.72 6.21 -14.09
N GLU A 117 4.07 5.25 -13.22
CA GLU A 117 3.11 4.65 -12.29
C GLU A 117 2.57 5.69 -11.30
N GLU A 118 3.45 6.53 -10.74
CA GLU A 118 3.09 7.62 -9.84
C GLU A 118 2.10 8.60 -10.50
N LEU A 119 2.40 9.07 -11.71
CA LEU A 119 1.52 9.98 -12.43
C LEU A 119 0.15 9.36 -12.75
N ARG A 120 0.14 8.10 -13.18
CA ARG A 120 -1.08 7.35 -13.46
C ARG A 120 -1.94 7.15 -12.22
N TYR A 121 -1.31 6.95 -11.06
CA TYR A 121 -1.98 6.78 -9.77
C TYR A 121 -2.49 8.12 -9.21
N VAL A 122 -1.59 9.10 -9.09
CA VAL A 122 -1.91 10.40 -8.48
C VAL A 122 -3.02 11.11 -9.26
N TYR A 123 -2.98 11.06 -10.57
CA TYR A 123 -3.95 11.74 -11.44
C TYR A 123 -5.02 10.81 -12.03
N ALA A 124 -5.23 9.62 -11.45
CA ALA A 124 -6.13 8.62 -12.01
C ALA A 124 -7.56 9.15 -12.24
N GLY A 125 -8.15 9.82 -11.25
CA GLY A 125 -9.49 10.41 -11.39
C GLY A 125 -9.52 11.54 -12.42
N VAL A 126 -8.51 12.40 -12.42
CA VAL A 126 -8.40 13.49 -13.41
C VAL A 126 -8.30 12.93 -14.83
N LEU A 127 -7.49 11.90 -15.04
CA LEU A 127 -7.34 11.24 -16.34
C LEU A 127 -8.62 10.52 -16.79
N ALA A 128 -9.38 9.96 -15.83
CA ALA A 128 -10.64 9.28 -16.14
C ALA A 128 -11.77 10.25 -16.48
N ASP A 129 -11.91 11.35 -15.75
CA ASP A 129 -13.12 12.15 -15.71
C ASP A 129 -13.05 13.44 -16.55
N THR A 130 -11.85 13.97 -16.87
CA THR A 130 -11.72 15.31 -17.46
C THR A 130 -11.37 15.33 -18.95
N GLY A 131 -11.03 14.20 -19.56
CA GLY A 131 -10.56 14.14 -20.95
C GLY A 131 -9.17 14.77 -21.16
N ILE A 132 -8.44 15.10 -20.09
CA ILE A 132 -7.07 15.58 -20.19
C ILE A 132 -6.16 14.44 -20.64
N THR A 133 -5.35 14.70 -21.65
CA THR A 133 -4.29 13.79 -22.08
C THR A 133 -2.98 14.13 -21.39
N MET A 134 -2.34 13.15 -20.82
CA MET A 134 -0.99 13.26 -20.25
C MET A 134 -0.07 12.25 -20.93
N GLU A 135 1.13 12.69 -21.27
CA GLU A 135 2.14 11.87 -21.91
C GLU A 135 3.50 12.09 -21.23
N VAL A 136 4.24 11.01 -21.04
CA VAL A 136 5.66 11.04 -20.67
C VAL A 136 6.47 10.62 -21.88
N VAL A 137 7.35 11.48 -22.34
CA VAL A 137 8.31 11.16 -23.40
C VAL A 137 9.67 10.90 -22.73
N GLU A 138 10.09 9.66 -22.81
CA GLU A 138 11.41 9.21 -22.34
C GLU A 138 12.41 9.35 -23.48
N ILE A 139 13.48 10.12 -23.25
CA ILE A 139 14.54 10.32 -24.25
C ILE A 139 15.85 9.81 -23.66
N SER A 140 16.43 8.79 -24.29
CA SER A 140 17.72 8.23 -23.92
C SER A 140 18.51 7.88 -25.17
N ASP A 141 19.77 8.29 -25.21
CA ASP A 141 20.68 8.03 -26.35
C ASP A 141 20.11 8.43 -27.71
N GLY A 142 19.32 9.52 -27.74
CA GLY A 142 18.67 10.01 -28.95
C GLY A 142 17.43 9.23 -29.40
N VAL A 143 17.00 8.25 -28.62
CA VAL A 143 15.76 7.48 -28.87
C VAL A 143 14.64 8.04 -28.01
N GLU A 144 13.51 8.35 -28.64
CA GLU A 144 12.29 8.78 -27.98
C GLU A 144 11.33 7.61 -27.80
N LYS A 145 10.79 7.48 -26.59
CA LYS A 145 9.76 6.52 -26.26
C LYS A 145 8.58 7.24 -25.62
N HIS A 146 7.44 7.13 -26.25
CA HIS A 146 6.20 7.78 -25.86
C HIS A 146 5.34 6.90 -24.96
N HIS A 147 4.93 7.44 -23.82
CA HIS A 147 4.09 6.76 -22.84
C HIS A 147 2.84 7.61 -22.59
N VAL A 148 1.74 7.27 -23.26
CA VAL A 148 0.44 7.89 -23.01
C VAL A 148 -0.11 7.38 -21.69
N MET A 149 -0.44 8.28 -20.78
CA MET A 149 -0.92 7.93 -19.44
C MET A 149 -2.39 7.52 -19.50
N THR A 150 -2.65 6.30 -19.05
CA THR A 150 -3.98 5.82 -18.71
C THR A 150 -4.16 5.81 -17.19
N PRO A 151 -5.36 6.04 -16.65
CA PRO A 151 -5.58 6.04 -15.21
C PRO A 151 -5.18 4.68 -14.60
N LEU A 152 -4.50 4.71 -13.47
CA LEU A 152 -4.21 3.53 -12.69
C LEU A 152 -5.32 3.36 -11.64
N LEU A 153 -6.24 2.47 -11.93
CA LEU A 153 -7.38 2.16 -11.07
C LEU A 153 -7.24 0.77 -10.46
N PRO A 154 -7.81 0.52 -9.27
CA PRO A 154 -7.83 -0.82 -8.69
C PRO A 154 -8.73 -1.75 -9.50
N ALA A 155 -8.33 -3.00 -9.64
CA ALA A 155 -9.19 -4.06 -10.14
C ALA A 155 -10.04 -4.58 -8.98
N TRP A 156 -11.29 -4.17 -8.91
CA TRP A 156 -12.21 -4.58 -7.85
C TRP A 156 -12.61 -6.04 -8.00
N GLU A 157 -12.79 -6.72 -6.87
CA GLU A 157 -13.31 -8.09 -6.83
C GLU A 157 -14.84 -8.04 -6.81
N ASP A 158 -15.46 -8.64 -7.83
CA ASP A 158 -16.91 -8.67 -7.98
C ASP A 158 -17.61 -9.26 -6.75
N GLY A 159 -18.75 -8.68 -6.40
CA GLY A 159 -19.55 -9.10 -5.25
C GLY A 159 -19.03 -8.66 -3.87
N THR A 160 -17.84 -8.02 -3.80
CA THR A 160 -17.31 -7.47 -2.54
C THR A 160 -17.45 -5.95 -2.45
N VAL A 161 -17.85 -5.31 -3.54
CA VAL A 161 -17.79 -3.86 -3.70
C VAL A 161 -19.07 -3.20 -3.23
N THR A 162 -18.92 -2.17 -2.40
CA THR A 162 -19.98 -1.21 -2.08
C THR A 162 -19.58 0.15 -2.65
N ASP A 163 -20.46 0.76 -3.40
CA ASP A 163 -20.29 2.10 -3.99
C ASP A 163 -21.42 2.99 -3.51
N TYR A 164 -21.08 4.01 -2.72
CA TYR A 164 -22.06 4.98 -2.20
C TYR A 164 -22.39 6.08 -3.22
N GLY A 165 -21.62 6.16 -4.33
CA GLY A 165 -21.75 7.29 -5.24
C GLY A 165 -21.37 8.63 -4.59
N ASP A 166 -22.09 9.66 -4.95
CA ASP A 166 -21.86 11.04 -4.51
C ASP A 166 -22.74 11.36 -3.27
N VAL A 167 -22.10 11.52 -2.10
CA VAL A 167 -22.76 11.80 -0.82
C VAL A 167 -22.50 13.26 -0.43
N PRO A 168 -23.51 14.13 -0.36
CA PRO A 168 -23.36 15.50 0.17
C PRO A 168 -22.90 15.47 1.64
N CYS A 169 -21.94 16.31 1.99
CA CYS A 169 -21.34 16.34 3.32
C CYS A 169 -20.86 17.75 3.68
N ASP A 170 -20.71 18.04 4.97
CA ASP A 170 -19.98 19.19 5.49
C ASP A 170 -19.02 18.68 6.59
N LEU A 171 -17.74 18.89 6.39
CA LEU A 171 -16.69 18.51 7.34
C LEU A 171 -16.35 19.64 8.33
N GLY A 172 -17.14 20.73 8.34
CA GLY A 172 -16.92 21.90 9.17
C GLY A 172 -16.23 23.05 8.44
N GLY A 173 -16.19 23.01 7.09
CA GLY A 173 -15.62 24.05 6.25
C GLY A 173 -16.55 24.53 5.14
N GLY A 174 -17.76 24.00 5.08
CA GLY A 174 -18.76 24.24 4.04
C GLY A 174 -19.08 22.98 3.23
N PRO A 175 -20.04 23.09 2.32
CA PRO A 175 -20.55 21.96 1.57
C PRO A 175 -19.49 21.37 0.62
N LEU A 176 -19.41 20.06 0.59
CA LEU A 176 -18.63 19.27 -0.35
C LEU A 176 -19.38 17.97 -0.70
N THR A 177 -18.88 17.24 -1.67
CA THR A 177 -19.37 15.90 -2.00
C THR A 177 -18.28 14.89 -1.68
N ILE A 178 -18.65 13.81 -1.00
CA ILE A 178 -17.78 12.65 -0.79
C ILE A 178 -18.22 11.54 -1.74
N ARG A 179 -17.31 11.11 -2.62
CA ARG A 179 -17.48 9.89 -3.41
C ARG A 179 -16.72 8.77 -2.73
N CYS A 180 -17.42 7.74 -2.28
CA CYS A 180 -16.83 6.66 -1.51
C CYS A 180 -17.16 5.30 -2.11
N LYS A 181 -16.11 4.50 -2.34
CA LYS A 181 -16.20 3.14 -2.82
C LYS A 181 -15.24 2.25 -2.04
N TYR A 182 -15.71 1.07 -1.61
CA TYR A 182 -14.85 0.13 -0.88
C TYR A 182 -15.17 -1.32 -1.22
N GLY A 183 -14.21 -2.20 -0.94
CA GLY A 183 -14.29 -3.64 -1.19
C GLY A 183 -12.92 -4.28 -1.27
N ASN A 184 -12.86 -5.51 -1.74
CA ASN A 184 -11.59 -6.17 -2.04
C ASN A 184 -11.12 -5.85 -3.46
N ILE A 185 -9.80 -5.81 -3.62
CA ILE A 185 -9.16 -5.68 -4.93
C ILE A 185 -8.43 -6.97 -5.31
N LEU A 186 -8.32 -7.20 -6.61
CA LEU A 186 -7.57 -8.31 -7.16
C LEU A 186 -6.08 -7.98 -7.20
N PRO A 187 -5.19 -8.93 -6.87
CA PRO A 187 -3.76 -8.72 -6.92
C PRO A 187 -3.28 -8.49 -8.36
N THR A 188 -2.38 -7.53 -8.54
CA THR A 188 -1.73 -7.28 -9.83
C THR A 188 -0.22 -7.37 -9.71
N LYS A 189 0.43 -8.01 -10.70
CA LYS A 189 1.89 -8.05 -10.84
C LYS A 189 2.41 -6.90 -11.70
N ALA A 190 1.53 -6.22 -12.41
CA ALA A 190 1.91 -5.17 -13.37
C ALA A 190 2.43 -3.90 -12.68
N ASN A 191 1.94 -3.59 -11.48
CA ASN A 191 2.30 -2.39 -10.74
C ASN A 191 3.55 -2.63 -9.88
N ALA A 192 4.35 -1.58 -9.70
CA ALA A 192 5.53 -1.62 -8.84
C ALA A 192 5.22 -1.22 -7.39
N VAL A 193 4.28 -0.29 -7.19
CA VAL A 193 3.97 0.34 -5.90
C VAL A 193 2.51 0.16 -5.51
N TYR A 194 1.57 0.56 -6.36
CA TYR A 194 0.15 0.69 -6.00
C TYR A 194 -0.67 -0.57 -6.27
N TYR A 195 -1.72 -0.79 -5.46
CA TYR A 195 -2.70 -1.89 -5.59
C TYR A 195 -2.07 -3.30 -5.59
N LYS A 196 -1.03 -3.48 -4.78
CA LYS A 196 -0.28 -4.75 -4.70
C LYS A 196 -0.88 -5.77 -3.73
N CYS A 197 -1.97 -5.46 -3.08
CA CYS A 197 -2.55 -6.30 -2.03
C CYS A 197 -1.55 -6.62 -0.92
N ASN A 198 -0.87 -5.61 -0.42
CA ASN A 198 0.05 -5.69 0.71
C ASN A 198 -0.26 -4.59 1.72
N MET A 199 0.33 -4.65 2.90
CA MET A 199 0.05 -3.71 4.01
C MET A 199 0.26 -2.23 3.64
N SER A 200 1.18 -1.93 2.72
CA SER A 200 1.49 -0.54 2.34
C SER A 200 0.58 0.03 1.25
N SER A 201 -0.13 -0.82 0.51
CA SER A 201 -1.00 -0.41 -0.61
C SER A 201 -2.48 -0.74 -0.39
N SER A 202 -2.85 -1.23 0.79
CA SER A 202 -4.22 -1.51 1.21
C SER A 202 -4.74 -0.45 2.19
N GLY A 203 -6.01 -0.53 2.53
CA GLY A 203 -6.67 0.36 3.48
C GLY A 203 -7.33 1.56 2.83
N VAL A 204 -7.20 2.74 3.41
CA VAL A 204 -7.91 3.94 2.96
C VAL A 204 -7.04 4.81 2.08
N GLU A 205 -7.58 5.21 0.94
CA GLU A 205 -7.00 6.13 -0.03
C GLU A 205 -7.87 7.38 -0.13
N LEU A 206 -7.27 8.55 0.08
CA LEU A 206 -7.96 9.85 0.02
C LEU A 206 -7.53 10.63 -1.21
N ARG A 207 -8.53 11.18 -1.91
CA ARG A 207 -8.39 12.01 -3.11
C ARG A 207 -9.04 13.37 -2.91
N ILE A 208 -8.62 14.35 -3.68
CA ILE A 208 -9.27 15.64 -3.83
C ILE A 208 -9.46 15.91 -5.34
N ASN A 209 -10.72 16.03 -5.77
CA ASN A 209 -11.07 16.27 -7.18
C ASN A 209 -10.34 15.31 -8.13
N GLY A 210 -10.35 14.02 -7.83
CA GLY A 210 -9.72 12.97 -8.62
C GLY A 210 -8.21 12.80 -8.43
N ARG A 211 -7.53 13.70 -7.68
CA ARG A 211 -6.10 13.58 -7.39
C ARG A 211 -5.88 12.86 -6.08
N ALA A 212 -5.09 11.78 -6.10
CA ALA A 212 -4.67 11.09 -4.88
C ALA A 212 -3.77 11.99 -4.02
N ILE A 213 -4.05 12.04 -2.73
CA ILE A 213 -3.32 12.85 -1.73
C ILE A 213 -2.59 11.94 -0.75
N GLU A 214 -3.29 10.96 -0.17
CA GLU A 214 -2.73 10.10 0.87
C GLU A 214 -3.36 8.71 0.78
N HIS A 215 -2.60 7.69 1.14
CA HIS A 215 -3.07 6.29 1.15
C HIS A 215 -2.50 5.54 2.35
N GLY A 216 -2.99 4.33 2.61
CA GLY A 216 -2.51 3.49 3.71
C GLY A 216 -2.99 3.94 5.08
N LEU A 217 -4.15 4.61 5.17
CA LEU A 217 -4.67 5.22 6.40
C LEU A 217 -5.54 4.27 7.25
N PHE A 218 -5.33 2.97 7.15
CA PHE A 218 -6.14 1.97 7.85
C PHE A 218 -6.16 2.19 9.36
N ASP A 219 -5.00 2.31 9.96
CA ASP A 219 -4.80 2.50 11.41
C ASP A 219 -5.39 3.81 11.91
N ARG A 220 -5.34 4.85 11.10
CA ARG A 220 -5.93 6.17 11.45
C ARG A 220 -7.44 6.20 11.44
N VAL A 221 -8.09 5.29 10.69
CA VAL A 221 -9.56 5.20 10.61
C VAL A 221 -10.10 4.27 11.68
N TRP A 222 -9.51 3.09 11.86
CA TRP A 222 -10.05 2.06 12.77
C TRP A 222 -9.24 1.83 14.04
N GLY A 223 -8.11 2.55 14.22
CA GLY A 223 -7.29 2.48 15.44
C GLY A 223 -6.48 1.20 15.60
N GLU A 224 -6.39 0.38 14.56
CA GLU A 224 -5.67 -0.89 14.57
C GLU A 224 -4.76 -1.02 13.33
N ALA A 225 -3.66 -1.79 13.47
CA ALA A 225 -2.81 -2.09 12.33
C ALA A 225 -3.50 -3.06 11.36
N VAL A 226 -3.20 -2.89 10.08
CA VAL A 226 -3.68 -3.80 9.02
C VAL A 226 -3.21 -5.22 9.30
N HIS A 227 -4.15 -6.18 9.32
CA HIS A 227 -3.82 -7.59 9.36
C HIS A 227 -3.55 -8.11 7.92
N PRO A 228 -2.64 -9.10 7.72
CA PRO A 228 -2.36 -9.64 6.38
C PRO A 228 -3.60 -10.12 5.60
N SER A 229 -4.63 -10.64 6.28
CA SER A 229 -5.90 -11.03 5.65
C SER A 229 -6.67 -9.86 5.05
N GLN A 230 -6.41 -8.64 5.50
CA GLN A 230 -7.05 -7.40 5.06
C GLN A 230 -6.27 -6.71 3.92
N ASN A 231 -5.15 -7.27 3.45
CA ASN A 231 -4.30 -6.68 2.43
C ASN A 231 -4.99 -6.43 1.08
N ARG A 232 -6.14 -7.05 0.84
CA ARG A 232 -6.96 -6.83 -0.36
C ARG A 232 -8.02 -5.75 -0.19
N PHE A 233 -8.31 -5.36 1.06
CA PHE A 233 -9.33 -4.37 1.35
C PHE A 233 -8.86 -2.97 0.99
N LEU A 234 -9.65 -2.26 0.21
CA LEU A 234 -9.40 -0.88 -0.20
C LEU A 234 -10.66 -0.05 -0.01
N VAL A 235 -10.48 1.17 0.50
CA VAL A 235 -11.49 2.22 0.55
C VAL A 235 -10.96 3.41 -0.23
N GLN A 236 -11.63 3.79 -1.31
CA GLN A 236 -11.34 5.01 -2.04
C GLN A 236 -12.34 6.09 -1.66
N VAL A 237 -11.83 7.24 -1.26
CA VAL A 237 -12.64 8.41 -0.92
C VAL A 237 -12.13 9.60 -1.73
N ASP A 238 -12.98 10.19 -2.54
CA ASP A 238 -12.69 11.41 -3.28
C ASP A 238 -13.54 12.57 -2.75
N LEU A 239 -12.88 13.63 -2.31
CA LEU A 239 -13.49 14.86 -1.81
C LEU A 239 -13.65 15.82 -2.99
N ILE A 240 -14.88 16.11 -3.36
CA ILE A 240 -15.20 16.94 -4.51
C ILE A 240 -15.74 18.30 -3.99
N ALA A 241 -14.99 19.36 -4.26
CA ALA A 241 -15.39 20.73 -3.90
C ALA A 241 -14.69 21.75 -4.78
N ASP A 242 -15.38 22.84 -5.09
CA ASP A 242 -14.82 23.99 -5.78
C ASP A 242 -14.11 24.95 -4.80
N ASN A 243 -14.56 24.97 -3.55
CA ASN A 243 -14.00 25.82 -2.50
C ASN A 243 -12.99 25.04 -1.63
N SER A 244 -11.75 25.51 -1.60
CA SER A 244 -10.70 24.93 -0.76
C SER A 244 -11.02 24.98 0.74
N ALA A 245 -11.83 25.91 1.20
CA ALA A 245 -12.22 26.02 2.61
C ALA A 245 -13.06 24.83 3.07
N ALA A 246 -13.79 24.15 2.18
CA ALA A 246 -14.56 22.96 2.48
C ALA A 246 -13.69 21.70 2.68
N LEU A 247 -12.47 21.70 2.17
CA LEU A 247 -11.57 20.56 2.16
C LEU A 247 -10.59 20.57 3.33
N PRO A 248 -10.18 19.42 3.85
CA PRO A 248 -9.08 19.35 4.80
C PRO A 248 -7.79 19.91 4.19
N ALA A 249 -7.04 20.69 4.98
CA ALA A 249 -5.79 21.28 4.54
C ALA A 249 -4.74 20.21 4.22
N THR A 250 -4.02 20.41 3.11
CA THR A 250 -2.92 19.51 2.72
C THR A 250 -1.56 20.10 3.09
N LYS A 251 -0.56 19.25 3.32
CA LYS A 251 0.84 19.70 3.46
C LYS A 251 1.32 20.31 2.13
N ASN A 252 2.35 21.14 2.21
CA ASN A 252 2.91 21.84 1.03
C ASN A 252 3.33 20.89 -0.09
N THR A 253 3.73 19.67 0.24
CA THR A 253 4.10 18.62 -0.72
C THR A 253 2.89 18.02 -1.45
N LYS A 254 1.67 18.25 -0.96
CA LYS A 254 0.44 17.64 -1.48
C LYS A 254 0.45 16.11 -1.49
N THR A 255 1.22 15.50 -0.59
CA THR A 255 1.34 14.04 -0.43
C THR A 255 0.73 13.53 0.87
N SER A 256 0.16 14.43 1.69
CA SER A 256 -0.57 14.11 2.91
C SER A 256 -1.38 15.32 3.38
N PHE A 257 -2.33 15.05 4.27
CA PHE A 257 -3.11 16.07 4.94
C PHE A 257 -2.41 16.62 6.19
N CYS A 258 -2.84 17.81 6.63
CA CYS A 258 -2.42 18.39 7.90
C CYS A 258 -3.16 17.70 9.04
N GLU A 259 -2.44 16.99 9.91
CA GLU A 259 -3.04 16.19 11.00
C GLU A 259 -3.81 17.03 12.03
N ALA A 260 -3.42 18.29 12.21
CA ALA A 260 -4.08 19.21 13.12
C ALA A 260 -5.40 19.78 12.58
N ASP A 261 -5.74 19.51 11.31
CA ASP A 261 -6.97 20.04 10.71
C ASP A 261 -8.21 19.27 11.23
N PRO A 262 -9.16 19.93 11.90
CA PRO A 262 -10.36 19.28 12.43
C PRO A 262 -11.22 18.63 11.33
N ARG A 263 -11.19 19.17 10.10
CA ARG A 263 -11.91 18.61 8.95
C ARG A 263 -11.38 17.24 8.56
N LEU A 264 -10.08 16.99 8.70
CA LEU A 264 -9.50 15.66 8.50
C LEU A 264 -10.01 14.67 9.55
N LYS A 265 -10.07 15.08 10.81
CA LYS A 265 -10.62 14.24 11.88
C LYS A 265 -12.09 13.89 11.60
N ASN A 266 -12.88 14.87 11.17
CA ASN A 266 -14.29 14.68 10.82
C ASN A 266 -14.42 13.71 9.62
N LEU A 267 -13.54 13.82 8.61
CA LEU A 267 -13.49 12.89 7.47
C LEU A 267 -13.18 11.45 7.91
N LEU A 268 -12.15 11.26 8.73
CA LEU A 268 -11.79 9.91 9.22
C LEU A 268 -12.93 9.30 10.05
N SER A 269 -13.60 10.11 10.87
CA SER A 269 -14.79 9.69 11.63
C SER A 269 -15.97 9.36 10.72
N TRP A 270 -16.17 10.13 9.66
CA TRP A 270 -17.18 9.85 8.64
C TRP A 270 -16.90 8.48 7.99
N ILE A 271 -15.66 8.23 7.55
CA ILE A 271 -15.28 6.95 6.94
C ILE A 271 -15.53 5.79 7.91
N ALA A 272 -15.10 5.91 9.16
CA ALA A 272 -15.31 4.87 10.17
C ALA A 272 -16.79 4.57 10.46
N SER A 273 -17.69 5.57 10.27
CA SER A 273 -19.13 5.42 10.48
C SER A 273 -19.83 4.78 9.28
N TYR A 274 -19.38 5.05 8.07
CA TYR A 274 -20.00 4.57 6.83
C TYR A 274 -19.37 3.27 6.30
N VAL A 275 -18.08 3.06 6.52
CA VAL A 275 -17.35 1.90 6.05
C VAL A 275 -17.06 0.99 7.23
N PRO A 276 -17.66 -0.21 7.28
CA PRO A 276 -17.36 -1.16 8.34
C PRO A 276 -15.89 -1.58 8.30
N ALA A 277 -15.26 -1.66 9.47
CA ALA A 277 -13.93 -2.26 9.56
C ALA A 277 -13.96 -3.66 8.92
N PRO A 278 -13.06 -3.97 8.00
CA PRO A 278 -13.05 -5.30 7.39
C PRO A 278 -12.76 -6.33 8.48
N ALA A 279 -13.57 -7.37 8.53
CA ALA A 279 -13.33 -8.47 9.45
C ALA A 279 -11.88 -8.96 9.27
N LYS A 280 -11.20 -9.21 10.36
CA LYS A 280 -9.95 -9.97 10.30
C LYS A 280 -10.36 -11.35 9.84
N ASP A 281 -10.24 -11.57 8.52
CA ASP A 281 -10.53 -12.88 7.99
C ASP A 281 -9.46 -13.83 8.53
N VAL A 282 -9.84 -14.58 9.55
CA VAL A 282 -9.05 -15.66 10.12
C VAL A 282 -9.06 -16.85 9.16
N ASP A 283 -9.77 -16.71 8.03
CA ASP A 283 -9.91 -17.76 7.02
C ASP A 283 -8.70 -17.80 6.06
N THR A 284 -7.50 -17.87 6.63
CA THR A 284 -6.35 -18.31 5.87
C THR A 284 -6.62 -19.73 5.34
N LEU A 285 -6.03 -20.10 4.21
CA LEU A 285 -6.08 -21.49 3.71
C LEU A 285 -5.76 -22.48 4.84
N GLU A 286 -4.81 -22.12 5.70
CA GLU A 286 -4.41 -22.86 6.88
C GLU A 286 -5.55 -23.01 7.89
N ALA A 287 -6.24 -21.92 8.24
CA ALA A 287 -7.39 -21.96 9.15
C ALA A 287 -8.56 -22.77 8.57
N ARG A 288 -8.75 -22.73 7.25
CA ARG A 288 -9.76 -23.55 6.57
C ARG A 288 -9.40 -25.03 6.64
N TYR A 289 -8.16 -25.38 6.31
CA TYR A 289 -7.71 -26.77 6.39
C TYR A 289 -7.75 -27.32 7.82
N ILE A 290 -7.38 -26.50 8.82
CA ILE A 290 -7.51 -26.86 10.23
C ILE A 290 -8.98 -27.08 10.62
N ARG A 291 -9.94 -26.28 10.13
CA ARG A 291 -11.37 -26.53 10.39
C ARG A 291 -11.85 -27.85 9.81
N GLU A 292 -11.44 -28.16 8.57
CA GLU A 292 -11.77 -29.42 7.92
C GLU A 292 -11.17 -30.61 8.69
N LEU A 293 -9.91 -30.49 9.13
CA LEU A 293 -9.24 -31.49 9.97
C LEU A 293 -9.95 -31.63 11.33
N THR A 294 -10.33 -30.50 11.95
CA THR A 294 -11.06 -30.47 13.21
C THR A 294 -12.38 -31.26 13.09
N ALA A 295 -13.21 -30.96 12.09
CA ALA A 295 -14.46 -31.65 11.85
C ALA A 295 -14.26 -33.16 11.63
N LYS A 296 -13.18 -33.54 10.92
CA LYS A 296 -12.81 -34.93 10.74
C LYS A 296 -12.45 -35.61 12.07
N ARG A 297 -11.69 -34.95 12.93
CA ARG A 297 -11.30 -35.48 14.25
C ARG A 297 -12.48 -35.53 15.22
N GLU A 298 -13.39 -34.56 15.16
CA GLU A 298 -14.63 -34.58 15.95
C GLU A 298 -15.54 -35.75 15.57
N SER A 299 -15.46 -36.24 14.33
CA SER A 299 -16.19 -37.39 13.83
C SER A 299 -15.49 -38.72 14.13
N ASP A 300 -14.28 -38.72 14.68
CA ASP A 300 -13.55 -39.94 15.03
C ASP A 300 -14.10 -40.52 16.36
N PRO A 301 -14.61 -41.77 16.38
CA PRO A 301 -15.18 -42.35 17.60
C PRO A 301 -14.14 -42.55 18.73
N ASN A 302 -12.86 -42.52 18.44
CA ASN A 302 -11.78 -42.61 19.43
C ASN A 302 -11.34 -41.26 19.99
N ALA A 303 -11.82 -40.16 19.43
CA ALA A 303 -11.50 -38.82 19.92
C ALA A 303 -12.41 -38.46 21.10
N LEU A 304 -11.80 -38.26 22.27
CA LEU A 304 -12.48 -37.87 23.49
C LEU A 304 -12.58 -36.34 23.63
N ARG A 305 -11.64 -35.63 23.06
CA ARG A 305 -11.55 -34.16 23.10
C ARG A 305 -10.88 -33.64 21.85
N VAL A 306 -11.50 -32.65 21.22
CA VAL A 306 -10.93 -31.91 20.10
C VAL A 306 -10.98 -30.41 20.45
N SER A 307 -9.86 -29.71 20.38
CA SER A 307 -9.79 -28.30 20.75
C SER A 307 -8.86 -27.55 19.78
N ARG A 308 -9.36 -26.47 19.18
CA ARG A 308 -8.57 -25.56 18.38
C ARG A 308 -7.92 -24.50 19.28
N GLU A 309 -6.76 -24.01 18.86
CA GLU A 309 -6.03 -22.97 19.59
C GLU A 309 -5.82 -23.29 21.08
N GLU A 310 -5.50 -24.53 21.40
CA GLU A 310 -5.29 -24.95 22.78
C GLU A 310 -4.05 -24.24 23.35
N PRO A 311 -4.20 -23.51 24.48
CA PRO A 311 -3.09 -22.79 25.08
C PRO A 311 -2.08 -23.74 25.71
N VAL A 312 -0.80 -23.43 25.53
CA VAL A 312 0.36 -24.08 26.11
C VAL A 312 1.21 -23.09 26.90
N PHE A 313 2.10 -23.59 27.77
CA PHE A 313 2.88 -22.76 28.72
C PHE A 313 2.03 -21.93 29.67
N GLN A 314 0.85 -22.42 30.02
CA GLN A 314 -0.07 -21.70 30.91
C GLN A 314 0.54 -21.43 32.29
N LYS A 315 1.33 -22.37 32.82
CA LYS A 315 1.99 -22.23 34.14
C LYS A 315 2.95 -21.04 34.22
N ILE A 316 3.53 -20.63 33.12
CA ILE A 316 4.47 -19.49 33.07
C ILE A 316 3.86 -18.25 32.41
N GLY A 317 2.57 -18.29 32.04
CA GLY A 317 1.85 -17.16 31.50
C GLY A 317 2.23 -16.78 30.05
N LEU A 318 2.90 -17.66 29.30
CA LEU A 318 3.22 -17.42 27.91
C LEU A 318 1.96 -17.64 27.05
N LYS A 319 1.67 -16.69 26.14
CA LYS A 319 0.51 -16.75 25.26
C LYS A 319 0.86 -17.50 23.95
N ALA A 320 1.10 -18.81 24.05
CA ALA A 320 1.31 -19.69 22.90
C ALA A 320 0.14 -20.67 22.79
N LYS A 321 -0.21 -21.06 21.58
CA LYS A 321 -1.34 -21.96 21.30
C LYS A 321 -0.96 -22.93 20.18
N VAL A 322 -1.37 -24.19 20.29
CA VAL A 322 -1.30 -25.15 19.20
C VAL A 322 -2.55 -25.02 18.31
N ASP A 323 -2.40 -25.24 17.02
CA ASP A 323 -3.51 -25.09 16.06
C ASP A 323 -4.64 -26.06 16.33
N LEU A 324 -4.32 -27.33 16.65
CA LEU A 324 -5.30 -28.34 17.00
C LEU A 324 -4.75 -29.32 18.03
N PHE A 325 -5.51 -29.56 19.07
CA PHE A 325 -5.25 -30.55 20.13
C PHE A 325 -6.34 -31.62 20.07
N VAL A 326 -5.94 -32.89 20.05
CA VAL A 326 -6.84 -34.03 20.04
C VAL A 326 -6.44 -35.01 21.13
N GLY A 327 -7.33 -35.21 22.11
CA GLY A 327 -7.21 -36.26 23.10
C GLY A 327 -7.97 -37.52 22.60
N PHE A 328 -7.22 -38.57 22.32
CA PHE A 328 -7.79 -39.89 21.98
C PHE A 328 -7.83 -40.80 23.19
N VAL A 329 -8.55 -41.92 23.06
CA VAL A 329 -8.59 -43.00 24.10
C VAL A 329 -7.16 -43.46 24.43
N ASN A 330 -6.26 -43.49 23.46
CA ASN A 330 -4.91 -44.06 23.57
C ASN A 330 -3.80 -43.01 23.70
N GLY A 331 -4.14 -41.70 23.86
CA GLY A 331 -3.14 -40.67 23.98
C GLY A 331 -3.54 -39.33 23.42
N VAL A 332 -2.59 -38.41 23.40
CA VAL A 332 -2.77 -37.03 22.95
C VAL A 332 -1.96 -36.76 21.70
N THR A 333 -2.61 -36.22 20.66
CA THR A 333 -1.98 -35.74 19.45
C THR A 333 -2.16 -34.23 19.32
N ILE A 334 -1.10 -33.52 19.03
CA ILE A 334 -1.17 -32.09 18.67
C ILE A 334 -0.78 -31.88 17.21
N TYR A 335 -1.35 -30.85 16.59
CA TYR A 335 -1.10 -30.49 15.20
C TYR A 335 -0.65 -29.06 15.11
N GLU A 336 0.40 -28.82 14.32
CA GLU A 336 0.81 -27.52 13.78
C GLU A 336 0.61 -27.55 12.27
N ALA A 337 -0.09 -26.57 11.75
CA ALA A 337 -0.52 -26.51 10.35
C ALA A 337 0.29 -25.48 9.56
N LYS A 338 0.56 -25.82 8.30
CA LYS A 338 1.09 -24.87 7.31
C LYS A 338 0.36 -25.10 5.99
N SER A 339 -0.10 -24.02 5.38
CA SER A 339 -0.78 -24.10 4.08
C SER A 339 0.13 -24.46 2.92
N GLY A 340 1.45 -24.16 3.03
CA GLY A 340 2.44 -24.35 2.00
C GLY A 340 3.49 -25.43 2.30
N ARG A 341 4.71 -25.22 1.79
CA ARG A 341 5.89 -26.03 2.08
C ARG A 341 6.48 -25.64 3.44
N THR A 342 6.81 -26.63 4.28
CA THR A 342 7.41 -26.42 5.60
C THR A 342 8.86 -25.98 5.56
N LYS A 343 9.30 -25.39 6.67
CA LYS A 343 10.68 -24.98 6.96
C LYS A 343 11.14 -25.62 8.28
N ALA A 344 12.43 -25.66 8.52
CA ALA A 344 13.00 -26.15 9.78
C ALA A 344 12.41 -25.44 11.02
N LEU A 345 12.13 -24.13 10.92
CA LEU A 345 11.56 -23.35 12.02
C LEU A 345 10.16 -23.84 12.43
N ASP A 346 9.35 -24.33 11.49
CA ASP A 346 8.01 -24.83 11.78
C ASP A 346 8.06 -26.08 12.68
N LEU A 347 9.08 -26.93 12.47
CA LEU A 347 9.29 -28.11 13.30
C LEU A 347 9.81 -27.75 14.71
N TYR A 348 10.64 -26.71 14.82
CA TYR A 348 11.04 -26.18 16.12
C TYR A 348 9.87 -25.50 16.85
N GLN A 349 8.95 -24.88 16.14
CA GLN A 349 7.71 -24.34 16.69
C GLN A 349 6.87 -25.45 17.30
N LEU A 350 6.67 -26.56 16.57
CA LEU A 350 5.95 -27.72 17.06
C LEU A 350 6.64 -28.35 18.27
N ARG A 351 7.99 -28.44 18.26
CA ARG A 351 8.75 -28.87 19.45
C ARG A 351 8.48 -27.99 20.66
N MET A 352 8.51 -26.67 20.48
CA MET A 352 8.19 -25.72 21.55
C MET A 352 6.80 -26.01 22.15
N TYR A 353 5.83 -26.39 21.34
CA TYR A 353 4.49 -26.72 21.83
C TYR A 353 4.45 -28.02 22.63
N VAL A 354 5.20 -29.05 22.20
CA VAL A 354 5.35 -30.29 22.98
C VAL A 354 5.96 -29.99 24.35
N ASP A 355 7.05 -29.17 24.38
CA ASP A 355 7.71 -28.76 25.61
C ASP A 355 6.73 -28.00 26.53
N GLY A 356 5.91 -27.10 25.96
CA GLY A 356 4.89 -26.34 26.68
C GLY A 356 3.79 -27.22 27.27
N CYS A 357 3.33 -28.19 26.49
CA CYS A 357 2.37 -29.18 26.98
C CYS A 357 2.94 -30.02 28.12
N ALA A 358 4.19 -30.48 28.00
CA ALA A 358 4.87 -31.23 29.06
C ALA A 358 5.00 -30.43 30.36
N LEU A 359 5.39 -29.16 30.27
CA LEU A 359 5.46 -28.23 31.42
C LEU A 359 4.08 -27.97 32.06
N ASP A 360 3.03 -27.98 31.28
CA ASP A 360 1.64 -27.81 31.74
C ASP A 360 1.01 -29.10 32.28
N ASN A 361 1.77 -30.22 32.37
CA ASN A 361 1.32 -31.56 32.72
C ASN A 361 0.25 -32.10 31.75
N LYS A 362 0.34 -31.78 30.50
CA LYS A 362 -0.48 -32.27 29.38
C LYS A 362 0.42 -33.10 28.44
N PRO A 363 0.78 -34.34 28.79
CA PRO A 363 1.72 -35.12 27.98
C PRO A 363 1.20 -35.34 26.55
N VAL A 364 2.08 -35.19 25.56
CA VAL A 364 1.77 -35.39 24.13
C VAL A 364 2.41 -36.70 23.66
N ASP A 365 1.63 -37.57 23.03
CA ASP A 365 2.10 -38.88 22.55
C ASP A 365 2.52 -38.81 21.07
N GLU A 366 1.92 -37.92 20.30
CA GLU A 366 2.32 -37.64 18.92
C GLU A 366 2.17 -36.14 18.63
N ALA A 367 3.14 -35.56 17.91
CA ALA A 367 3.06 -34.19 17.43
C ALA A 367 3.19 -34.15 15.89
N VAL A 368 2.19 -33.66 15.21
CA VAL A 368 2.08 -33.70 13.76
C VAL A 368 2.31 -32.30 13.16
N LEU A 369 3.32 -32.19 12.31
CA LEU A 369 3.47 -31.04 11.44
C LEU A 369 2.77 -31.37 10.11
N ILE A 370 1.63 -30.71 9.86
CA ILE A 370 0.83 -30.95 8.66
C ILE A 370 0.98 -29.79 7.66
N ALA A 371 1.20 -30.14 6.39
CA ALA A 371 1.48 -29.14 5.36
C ALA A 371 1.16 -29.65 3.95
N LYS A 372 1.31 -28.79 2.93
CA LYS A 372 1.24 -29.21 1.53
C LYS A 372 2.42 -30.15 1.16
N SER A 373 3.63 -29.89 1.68
CA SER A 373 4.82 -30.70 1.42
C SER A 373 5.92 -30.44 2.45
N HIS A 374 6.80 -31.42 2.61
CA HIS A 374 7.95 -31.38 3.49
C HIS A 374 9.24 -31.60 2.69
N PRO A 375 10.21 -30.66 2.74
CA PRO A 375 11.49 -30.82 2.09
C PRO A 375 12.39 -31.86 2.82
N ALA A 376 13.43 -32.34 2.15
CA ALA A 376 14.34 -33.38 2.69
C ALA A 376 14.97 -32.94 4.02
N GLU A 377 15.42 -31.72 4.10
CA GLU A 377 16.04 -31.13 5.30
C GLU A 377 15.13 -31.11 6.53
N VAL A 378 13.81 -30.97 6.34
CA VAL A 378 12.83 -31.05 7.44
C VAL A 378 12.61 -32.50 7.88
N ARG A 379 12.66 -33.45 6.95
CA ARG A 379 12.55 -34.88 7.26
C ARG A 379 13.77 -35.37 8.07
N GLU A 380 14.97 -34.99 7.65
CA GLU A 380 16.19 -35.27 8.41
C GLU A 380 16.17 -34.63 9.81
N LEU A 381 15.73 -33.37 9.90
CA LEU A 381 15.60 -32.69 11.18
C LEU A 381 14.59 -33.40 12.10
N ARG A 382 13.45 -33.89 11.57
CA ARG A 382 12.48 -34.68 12.33
C ARG A 382 13.14 -35.92 12.93
N ASP A 383 13.94 -36.64 12.16
CA ASP A 383 14.61 -37.87 12.63
C ASP A 383 15.63 -37.55 13.75
N ILE A 384 16.36 -36.43 13.61
CA ILE A 384 17.27 -35.94 14.66
C ILE A 384 16.46 -35.60 15.93
N LEU A 385 15.37 -34.84 15.81
CA LEU A 385 14.57 -34.44 16.97
C LEU A 385 13.91 -35.66 17.66
N ASN A 386 13.47 -36.65 16.92
CA ASN A 386 12.90 -37.89 17.47
C ASN A 386 13.93 -38.75 18.23
N SER A 387 15.23 -38.49 18.06
CA SER A 387 16.28 -39.10 18.88
C SER A 387 16.50 -38.41 20.25
N LEU A 388 15.82 -37.30 20.49
CA LEU A 388 15.91 -36.53 21.73
C LEU A 388 14.72 -36.80 22.64
N THR A 389 14.79 -36.28 23.87
CA THR A 389 13.71 -36.38 24.88
C THR A 389 13.13 -35.02 25.21
N ALA A 390 11.83 -35.01 25.47
CA ALA A 390 11.08 -33.86 25.96
C ALA A 390 11.39 -33.57 27.45
N PRO A 391 10.99 -32.41 27.99
CA PRO A 391 11.24 -32.04 29.39
C PRO A 391 10.67 -33.02 30.44
N ASP A 392 9.64 -33.77 30.07
CA ASP A 392 9.05 -34.82 30.93
C ASP A 392 9.76 -36.18 30.84
N GLY A 393 10.88 -36.24 30.10
CA GLY A 393 11.71 -37.43 29.95
C GLY A 393 11.24 -38.42 28.89
N ARG A 394 10.11 -38.16 28.18
CA ARG A 394 9.63 -39.01 27.10
C ARG A 394 10.34 -38.68 25.77
N PRO A 395 10.56 -39.66 24.88
CA PRO A 395 11.08 -39.36 23.55
C PRO A 395 10.11 -38.47 22.77
N TYR A 396 10.61 -37.56 21.99
CA TYR A 396 9.78 -36.86 21.03
C TYR A 396 9.25 -37.84 19.99
N ASN A 397 8.02 -37.60 19.53
CA ASN A 397 7.39 -38.36 18.48
C ASN A 397 6.76 -37.39 17.45
N PHE A 398 7.62 -36.82 16.60
CA PHE A 398 7.19 -35.92 15.54
C PHE A 398 6.86 -36.72 14.28
N ARG A 399 5.67 -36.48 13.74
CA ARG A 399 5.23 -36.99 12.44
C ARG A 399 5.06 -35.82 11.45
N LEU A 400 5.49 -36.04 10.23
CA LEU A 400 5.21 -35.14 9.11
C LEU A 400 4.06 -35.73 8.30
N ALA A 401 3.02 -34.95 8.07
CA ALA A 401 1.85 -35.34 7.30
C ALA A 401 1.54 -34.32 6.21
N THR A 402 1.00 -34.75 5.11
CA THR A 402 0.44 -33.86 4.11
C THR A 402 -1.08 -33.73 4.29
N TRP A 403 -1.64 -32.63 3.78
CA TRP A 403 -3.09 -32.45 3.77
C TRP A 403 -3.80 -33.57 3.00
N ASP A 404 -3.21 -34.01 1.89
CA ASP A 404 -3.74 -35.09 1.05
C ASP A 404 -3.76 -36.43 1.81
N GLU A 405 -2.71 -36.76 2.59
CA GLU A 405 -2.66 -37.95 3.45
C GLU A 405 -3.75 -37.93 4.52
N GLU A 406 -4.08 -36.74 5.00
CA GLU A 406 -5.19 -36.54 5.95
C GLU A 406 -6.56 -36.41 5.26
N GLY A 407 -6.62 -36.55 3.93
CA GLY A 407 -7.84 -36.49 3.13
C GLY A 407 -8.47 -35.10 3.06
N ILE A 408 -7.67 -34.05 3.25
CA ILE A 408 -8.06 -32.65 3.11
C ILE A 408 -7.67 -32.17 1.72
N VAL A 409 -8.66 -31.74 0.91
CA VAL A 409 -8.42 -31.33 -0.48
C VAL A 409 -7.74 -29.99 -0.53
N VAL A 410 -6.47 -29.98 -0.94
CA VAL A 410 -5.68 -28.75 -1.15
C VAL A 410 -6.12 -28.08 -2.45
N GLN A 411 -6.79 -26.93 -2.36
CA GLN A 411 -7.06 -26.13 -3.56
C GLN A 411 -5.73 -25.65 -4.18
N GLN A 412 -5.53 -25.97 -5.44
CA GLN A 412 -4.43 -25.38 -6.20
C GLN A 412 -4.73 -23.89 -6.34
N SER A 413 -3.85 -23.03 -5.81
CA SER A 413 -3.89 -21.60 -6.12
C SER A 413 -3.67 -21.45 -7.63
N ALA A 414 -4.67 -20.89 -8.30
CA ALA A 414 -4.62 -20.54 -9.71
C ALA A 414 -3.57 -19.46 -10.01
#